data_1f26937e3e6cbc020b622415b0287ff3
#
_entry.id   1f26937e3e6cbc020b622415b0287ff3
#
_cell.length_a   1.000
_cell.length_b   1.000
_cell.length_c   1.000
_cell.angle_alpha   90.00
_cell.angle_beta   90.00
_cell.angle_gamma   90.00
#
_symmetry.space_group_name_H-M   'P 1'
#
loop_
_entity.id
_entity.type
_entity.pdbx_description
1 polymer ?
#
loop_
_entity_poly.entity_id
_entity_poly.type
_entity_poly.pdbx_seq_one_letter_code
_entity_poly.pdbx_strand_id
1 'polypeptide(L)'
;MPAKATRVSFGEALEELGEKIRDIVVLDADLSKSTMSIKFAKKFPDRFFEMGIAEQNMIGTAAGLALAGKIPFACSFACFLIGRYETIRMSVAYTNANVKLVGTHAGIGIGEDGYSQMGLEDIALMRALPNFSVIQPCDDIETKQAVEYIALHQGPVFLRLTRQPLEDVNPPDYKFQFGKGVILKDGKDVTIFATGGVVFNSLLAGEKLEKFPSQHS
;
A
#
# COMPACT_ATOMS: atom_id res chain seq x y z
N MET A 1 6.97 -17.32 -8.68
CA MET A 1 5.84 -17.86 -7.86
C MET A 1 4.53 -17.54 -8.58
N PRO A 2 3.39 -18.15 -8.28
CA PRO A 2 2.13 -17.75 -8.89
C PRO A 2 1.81 -16.30 -8.56
N ALA A 3 1.20 -15.59 -9.52
CA ALA A 3 0.78 -14.20 -9.35
C ALA A 3 -0.06 -14.01 -8.07
N LYS A 4 0.21 -12.95 -7.31
CA LYS A 4 -0.40 -12.73 -6.01
C LYS A 4 -0.81 -11.26 -5.83
N ALA A 5 -2.01 -11.02 -5.30
CA ALA A 5 -2.45 -9.66 -5.01
C ALA A 5 -1.67 -9.07 -3.82
N THR A 6 -1.18 -7.84 -3.95
CA THR A 6 -0.37 -7.20 -2.90
C THR A 6 -1.11 -7.04 -1.57
N ARG A 7 -2.45 -6.93 -1.58
CA ARG A 7 -3.25 -6.98 -0.34
C ARG A 7 -3.12 -8.30 0.42
N VAL A 8 -2.92 -9.43 -0.29
CA VAL A 8 -2.74 -10.75 0.35
C VAL A 8 -1.38 -10.83 1.02
N SER A 9 -0.34 -10.37 0.30
CA SER A 9 1.03 -10.27 0.81
C SER A 9 1.11 -9.36 2.04
N PHE A 10 0.38 -8.25 2.01
CA PHE A 10 0.22 -7.34 3.17
C PHE A 10 -0.37 -8.08 4.38
N GLY A 11 -1.49 -8.78 4.20
CA GLY A 11 -2.14 -9.49 5.32
C GLY A 11 -1.25 -10.56 5.95
N GLU A 12 -0.43 -11.26 5.15
CA GLU A 12 0.55 -12.24 5.62
C GLU A 12 1.68 -11.56 6.41
N ALA A 13 2.29 -10.53 5.83
CA ALA A 13 3.37 -9.80 6.50
C ALA A 13 2.91 -9.14 7.80
N LEU A 14 1.70 -8.57 7.81
CA LEU A 14 1.15 -7.93 9.01
C LEU A 14 0.88 -8.94 10.13
N GLU A 15 0.40 -10.14 9.80
CA GLU A 15 0.22 -11.23 10.76
C GLU A 15 1.56 -11.66 11.38
N GLU A 16 2.61 -11.83 10.56
CA GLU A 16 3.95 -12.18 11.03
C GLU A 16 4.57 -11.07 11.91
N LEU A 17 4.38 -9.81 11.54
CA LEU A 17 4.88 -8.66 12.31
C LEU A 17 4.16 -8.51 13.64
N GLY A 18 2.88 -8.87 13.71
CA GLY A 18 2.10 -8.87 14.94
C GLY A 18 2.69 -9.78 16.04
N GLU A 19 3.44 -10.83 15.68
CA GLU A 19 4.17 -11.67 16.64
C GLU A 19 5.41 -10.96 17.22
N LYS A 20 6.08 -10.18 16.36
CA LYS A 20 7.36 -9.55 16.69
C LYS A 20 7.20 -8.20 17.39
N ILE A 21 6.14 -7.44 17.02
CA ILE A 21 5.94 -6.06 17.47
C ILE A 21 4.57 -5.94 18.16
N ARG A 22 4.58 -5.88 19.49
CA ARG A 22 3.36 -5.82 20.31
C ARG A 22 2.57 -4.52 20.20
N ASP A 23 3.24 -3.43 19.79
CA ASP A 23 2.59 -2.13 19.65
C ASP A 23 1.80 -1.97 18.36
N ILE A 24 1.89 -2.91 17.42
CA ILE A 24 1.02 -2.94 16.25
C ILE A 24 -0.41 -3.20 16.69
N VAL A 25 -1.30 -2.30 16.27
CA VAL A 25 -2.75 -2.44 16.35
C VAL A 25 -3.34 -2.23 14.96
N VAL A 26 -4.44 -2.91 14.67
CA VAL A 26 -5.06 -2.87 13.34
C VAL A 26 -6.51 -2.42 13.47
N LEU A 27 -6.91 -1.48 12.62
CA LEU A 27 -8.28 -0.99 12.53
C LEU A 27 -8.80 -1.25 11.11
N ASP A 28 -10.06 -1.63 10.99
CA ASP A 28 -10.71 -1.86 9.71
C ASP A 28 -12.14 -1.30 9.71
N ALA A 29 -12.64 -0.91 8.55
CA ALA A 29 -13.95 -0.31 8.38
C ALA A 29 -14.91 -1.26 7.64
N ASP A 30 -15.20 -2.42 8.24
CA ASP A 30 -16.09 -3.47 7.74
C ASP A 30 -15.64 -4.12 6.41
N LEU A 31 -14.34 -4.10 6.14
CA LEU A 31 -13.75 -4.64 4.92
C LEU A 31 -12.64 -5.65 5.19
N SER A 32 -12.50 -6.16 6.41
CA SER A 32 -11.35 -6.94 6.88
C SER A 32 -11.05 -8.18 6.02
N LYS A 33 -12.06 -8.84 5.45
CA LYS A 33 -11.90 -9.94 4.51
C LYS A 33 -11.32 -9.48 3.16
N SER A 34 -11.69 -8.28 2.73
CA SER A 34 -11.25 -7.71 1.46
C SER A 34 -9.87 -7.07 1.55
N THR A 35 -9.59 -6.36 2.62
CA THR A 35 -8.28 -5.74 2.91
C THR A 35 -7.23 -6.77 3.32
N MET A 36 -7.65 -7.98 3.69
CA MET A 36 -6.85 -9.07 4.27
C MET A 36 -6.37 -8.81 5.70
N SER A 37 -6.80 -7.74 6.36
CA SER A 37 -6.55 -7.46 7.78
C SER A 37 -7.13 -8.53 8.70
N ILE A 38 -8.10 -9.30 8.21
CA ILE A 38 -8.69 -10.46 8.90
C ILE A 38 -7.66 -11.51 9.34
N LYS A 39 -6.49 -11.61 8.67
CA LYS A 39 -5.41 -12.51 9.08
C LYS A 39 -4.87 -12.10 10.45
N PHE A 40 -4.60 -10.81 10.63
CA PHE A 40 -4.20 -10.25 11.92
C PHE A 40 -5.31 -10.38 12.99
N ALA A 41 -6.56 -10.06 12.62
CA ALA A 41 -7.70 -10.14 13.52
C ALA A 41 -7.88 -11.54 14.14
N LYS A 42 -7.73 -12.59 13.34
CA LYS A 42 -7.86 -13.99 13.81
C LYS A 42 -6.79 -14.38 14.82
N LYS A 43 -5.59 -13.85 14.67
CA LYS A 43 -4.45 -14.20 15.53
C LYS A 43 -4.31 -13.30 16.75
N PHE A 44 -4.70 -12.05 16.62
CA PHE A 44 -4.55 -11.01 17.64
C PHE A 44 -5.85 -10.22 17.86
N PRO A 45 -6.95 -10.87 18.30
CA PRO A 45 -8.25 -10.21 18.42
C PRO A 45 -8.25 -9.02 19.39
N ASP A 46 -7.41 -9.06 20.43
CA ASP A 46 -7.29 -7.97 21.43
C ASP A 46 -6.56 -6.72 20.87
N ARG A 47 -5.99 -6.81 19.69
CA ARG A 47 -5.27 -5.71 19.01
C ARG A 47 -5.90 -5.35 17.67
N PHE A 48 -7.08 -5.89 17.39
CA PHE A 48 -7.86 -5.59 16.20
C PHE A 48 -9.15 -4.86 16.57
N PHE A 49 -9.44 -3.77 15.87
CA PHE A 49 -10.62 -2.93 16.12
C PHE A 49 -11.46 -2.84 14.85
N GLU A 50 -12.62 -3.47 14.88
CA GLU A 50 -13.63 -3.31 13.82
C GLU A 50 -14.42 -2.04 14.09
N MET A 51 -14.30 -1.06 13.17
CA MET A 51 -14.88 0.27 13.33
C MET A 51 -16.25 0.43 12.67
N GLY A 52 -16.69 -0.60 11.93
CA GLY A 52 -17.86 -0.50 11.04
C GLY A 52 -17.61 0.40 9.83
N ILE A 53 -18.64 0.71 9.07
CA ILE A 53 -18.53 1.58 7.87
C ILE A 53 -18.37 3.04 8.34
N ALA A 54 -17.22 3.34 8.93
CA ALA A 54 -16.93 4.61 9.58
C ALA A 54 -15.43 5.02 9.44
N GLU A 55 -14.94 5.15 8.21
CA GLU A 55 -13.54 5.46 7.93
C GLU A 55 -13.05 6.73 8.61
N GLN A 56 -13.90 7.74 8.72
CA GLN A 56 -13.55 8.98 9.41
C GLN A 56 -13.23 8.73 10.88
N ASN A 57 -14.06 7.94 11.57
CA ASN A 57 -13.84 7.55 12.97
C ASN A 57 -12.60 6.66 13.09
N MET A 58 -12.41 5.71 12.16
CA MET A 58 -11.23 4.86 12.10
C MET A 58 -9.94 5.66 12.02
N ILE A 59 -9.87 6.64 11.13
CA ILE A 59 -8.69 7.49 10.95
C ILE A 59 -8.41 8.33 12.21
N GLY A 60 -9.45 8.92 12.80
CA GLY A 60 -9.30 9.69 14.04
C GLY A 60 -8.84 8.81 15.22
N THR A 61 -9.41 7.61 15.36
CA THR A 61 -9.02 6.63 16.39
C THR A 61 -7.57 6.18 16.18
N ALA A 62 -7.17 5.87 14.92
CA ALA A 62 -5.80 5.51 14.60
C ALA A 62 -4.82 6.63 14.97
N ALA A 63 -5.16 7.89 14.69
CA ALA A 63 -4.34 9.03 15.10
C ALA A 63 -4.18 9.12 16.63
N GLY A 64 -5.27 8.95 17.38
CA GLY A 64 -5.22 8.91 18.84
C GLY A 64 -4.37 7.77 19.40
N LEU A 65 -4.49 6.57 18.84
CA LEU A 65 -3.66 5.41 19.21
C LEU A 65 -2.18 5.64 18.90
N ALA A 66 -1.86 6.27 17.76
CA ALA A 66 -0.49 6.64 17.41
C ALA A 66 0.12 7.63 18.40
N LEU A 67 -0.64 8.65 18.80
CA LEU A 67 -0.21 9.60 19.83
C LEU A 67 -0.05 8.97 21.21
N ALA A 68 -0.76 7.87 21.47
CA ALA A 68 -0.61 7.05 22.67
C ALA A 68 0.54 6.01 22.57
N GLY A 69 1.38 6.07 21.51
CA GLY A 69 2.56 5.23 21.35
C GLY A 69 2.31 3.90 20.66
N LYS A 70 1.13 3.67 20.06
CA LYS A 70 0.87 2.48 19.24
C LYS A 70 1.28 2.70 17.78
N ILE A 71 1.34 1.60 17.03
CA ILE A 71 1.62 1.58 15.59
C ILE A 71 0.34 1.12 14.88
N PRO A 72 -0.63 2.02 14.63
CA PRO A 72 -1.89 1.66 14.02
C PRO A 72 -1.76 1.49 12.50
N PHE A 73 -2.27 0.36 12.01
CA PHE A 73 -2.56 0.10 10.60
C PHE A 73 -4.07 0.27 10.39
N ALA A 74 -4.49 1.32 9.72
CA ALA A 74 -5.88 1.62 9.42
C ALA A 74 -6.20 1.22 7.98
N CYS A 75 -7.03 0.19 7.82
CA CYS A 75 -7.26 -0.52 6.57
C CYS A 75 -8.65 -0.25 6.01
N SER A 76 -8.74 0.17 4.75
CA SER A 76 -9.97 0.27 3.97
C SER A 76 -9.63 0.26 2.47
N PHE A 77 -10.62 0.46 1.59
CA PHE A 77 -10.33 0.72 0.19
C PHE A 77 -9.75 2.13 0.02
N ALA A 78 -8.84 2.28 -0.95
CA ALA A 78 -8.17 3.55 -1.20
C ALA A 78 -9.16 4.70 -1.44
N CYS A 79 -10.23 4.46 -2.23
CA CYS A 79 -11.27 5.46 -2.50
C CYS A 79 -12.02 5.91 -1.24
N PHE A 80 -12.25 5.02 -0.28
CA PHE A 80 -12.97 5.35 0.95
C PHE A 80 -12.10 6.15 1.92
N LEU A 81 -10.80 5.83 1.99
CA LEU A 81 -9.84 6.61 2.75
C LEU A 81 -9.73 8.04 2.21
N ILE A 82 -9.55 8.21 0.89
CA ILE A 82 -9.41 9.55 0.31
C ILE A 82 -10.70 10.37 0.39
N GLY A 83 -11.86 9.73 0.46
CA GLY A 83 -13.12 10.39 0.77
C GLY A 83 -13.17 11.06 2.15
N ARG A 84 -12.19 10.79 3.02
CA ARG A 84 -12.00 11.40 4.35
C ARG A 84 -10.73 12.23 4.43
N TYR A 85 -10.34 12.83 3.31
CA TYR A 85 -9.09 13.57 3.15
C TYR A 85 -8.86 14.66 4.20
N GLU A 86 -9.91 15.40 4.55
CA GLU A 86 -9.80 16.44 5.59
C GLU A 86 -9.37 15.84 6.95
N THR A 87 -9.96 14.73 7.35
CA THR A 87 -9.60 14.04 8.59
C THR A 87 -8.17 13.51 8.54
N ILE A 88 -7.73 12.97 7.40
CA ILE A 88 -6.33 12.55 7.21
C ILE A 88 -5.41 13.76 7.35
N ARG A 89 -5.75 14.87 6.71
CA ARG A 89 -4.96 16.10 6.75
C ARG A 89 -4.79 16.62 8.17
N MET A 90 -5.90 16.69 8.93
CA MET A 90 -5.90 17.33 10.25
C MET A 90 -5.42 16.38 11.37
N SER A 91 -5.90 15.14 11.36
CA SER A 91 -5.61 14.22 12.47
C SER A 91 -4.31 13.44 12.29
N VAL A 92 -3.86 13.21 11.05
CA VAL A 92 -2.67 12.40 10.77
C VAL A 92 -1.51 13.24 10.26
N ALA A 93 -1.69 13.99 9.16
CA ALA A 93 -0.60 14.71 8.54
C ALA A 93 -0.14 15.92 9.38
N TYR A 94 -1.08 16.77 9.81
CA TYR A 94 -0.78 17.97 10.61
C TYR A 94 -0.09 17.62 11.94
N THR A 95 -0.55 16.57 12.60
CA THR A 95 0.02 16.08 13.87
C THR A 95 1.28 15.24 13.68
N ASN A 96 1.64 14.91 12.45
CA ASN A 96 2.70 13.94 12.09
C ASN A 96 2.54 12.59 12.82
N ALA A 97 1.29 12.16 13.00
CA ALA A 97 0.96 10.93 13.73
C ALA A 97 1.50 9.69 13.00
N ASN A 98 2.06 8.75 13.75
CA ASN A 98 2.66 7.52 13.23
C ASN A 98 1.61 6.49 12.76
N VAL A 99 0.72 6.90 11.87
CA VAL A 99 -0.38 6.08 11.32
C VAL A 99 0.02 5.48 9.98
N LYS A 100 -0.27 4.18 9.79
CA LYS A 100 -0.13 3.47 8.53
C LYS A 100 -1.51 3.34 7.90
N LEU A 101 -1.85 4.24 6.97
CA LEU A 101 -3.07 4.14 6.17
C LEU A 101 -2.85 3.12 5.07
N VAL A 102 -3.67 2.07 5.03
CA VAL A 102 -3.55 0.98 4.05
C VAL A 102 -4.75 1.05 3.10
N GLY A 103 -4.51 1.59 1.91
CA GLY A 103 -5.50 1.70 0.84
C GLY A 103 -5.42 0.53 -0.12
N THR A 104 -6.33 -0.43 0.00
CA THR A 104 -6.45 -1.56 -0.92
C THR A 104 -7.37 -1.24 -2.09
N HIS A 105 -7.48 -2.12 -3.08
CA HIS A 105 -8.35 -1.97 -4.26
C HIS A 105 -8.09 -0.68 -5.04
N ALA A 106 -6.84 -0.22 -5.05
CA ALA A 106 -6.45 1.03 -5.68
C ALA A 106 -6.33 0.90 -7.20
N GLY A 107 -6.69 1.99 -7.90
CA GLY A 107 -6.57 2.10 -9.35
C GLY A 107 -7.68 1.37 -10.12
N ILE A 108 -7.51 1.28 -11.43
CA ILE A 108 -8.50 0.67 -12.34
C ILE A 108 -8.53 -0.87 -12.28
N GLY A 109 -7.52 -1.49 -11.68
CA GLY A 109 -7.40 -2.95 -11.56
C GLY A 109 -8.35 -3.59 -10.54
N ILE A 110 -9.27 -2.83 -9.95
CA ILE A 110 -10.29 -3.36 -9.03
C ILE A 110 -11.29 -4.30 -9.72
N GLY A 111 -11.55 -4.08 -11.02
CA GLY A 111 -12.41 -4.91 -11.83
C GLY A 111 -13.90 -4.53 -11.72
N GLU A 112 -14.77 -5.54 -11.52
CA GLU A 112 -16.22 -5.43 -11.61
C GLU A 112 -16.90 -4.48 -10.61
N ASP A 113 -16.23 -4.13 -9.51
CA ASP A 113 -16.78 -3.17 -8.53
C ASP A 113 -16.94 -1.76 -9.12
N GLY A 114 -16.19 -1.45 -10.18
CA GLY A 114 -16.38 -0.25 -10.98
C GLY A 114 -15.88 1.05 -10.34
N TYR A 115 -16.22 2.18 -10.99
CA TYR A 115 -15.68 3.50 -10.68
C TYR A 115 -15.90 3.96 -9.24
N SER A 116 -17.06 3.67 -8.66
CA SER A 116 -17.39 4.10 -7.29
C SER A 116 -16.42 3.58 -6.21
N GLN A 117 -15.64 2.57 -6.55
CA GLN A 117 -14.69 1.95 -5.63
C GLN A 117 -13.23 2.04 -6.11
N MET A 118 -12.97 2.71 -7.24
CA MET A 118 -11.63 2.96 -7.76
C MET A 118 -10.95 4.10 -6.99
N GLY A 119 -9.80 3.83 -6.39
CA GLY A 119 -8.92 4.88 -5.86
C GLY A 119 -8.03 5.41 -6.99
N LEU A 120 -8.41 6.52 -7.61
CA LEU A 120 -7.68 7.12 -8.73
C LEU A 120 -6.87 8.35 -8.29
N GLU A 121 -7.40 9.14 -7.37
CA GLU A 121 -6.81 10.41 -6.90
C GLU A 121 -5.91 10.22 -5.67
N ASP A 122 -5.86 9.01 -5.13
CA ASP A 122 -5.25 8.68 -3.85
C ASP A 122 -3.77 9.06 -3.76
N ILE A 123 -2.97 8.74 -4.77
CA ILE A 123 -1.55 9.12 -4.81
C ILE A 123 -1.39 10.65 -4.81
N ALA A 124 -2.17 11.35 -5.64
CA ALA A 124 -2.09 12.81 -5.76
C ALA A 124 -2.43 13.50 -4.43
N LEU A 125 -3.51 13.07 -3.79
CA LEU A 125 -3.98 13.62 -2.51
C LEU A 125 -2.98 13.34 -1.38
N MET A 126 -2.48 12.11 -1.25
CA MET A 126 -1.53 11.76 -0.19
C MET A 126 -0.18 12.44 -0.38
N ARG A 127 0.29 12.60 -1.62
CA ARG A 127 1.53 13.34 -1.91
C ARG A 127 1.45 14.84 -1.66
N ALA A 128 0.25 15.41 -1.63
CA ALA A 128 0.05 16.81 -1.30
C ALA A 128 0.19 17.11 0.21
N LEU A 129 0.18 16.08 1.06
CA LEU A 129 0.28 16.23 2.51
C LEU A 129 1.75 16.27 2.96
N PRO A 130 2.16 17.26 3.78
CA PRO A 130 3.49 17.29 4.37
C PRO A 130 3.75 16.03 5.22
N ASN A 131 5.00 15.59 5.24
CA ASN A 131 5.50 14.44 6.02
C ASN A 131 4.91 13.07 5.63
N PHE A 132 3.97 13.02 4.69
CA PHE A 132 3.38 11.75 4.24
C PHE A 132 4.33 10.99 3.30
N SER A 133 4.58 9.73 3.63
CA SER A 133 5.25 8.80 2.74
C SER A 133 4.21 8.00 1.96
N VAL A 134 4.39 7.87 0.65
CA VAL A 134 3.51 7.07 -0.23
C VAL A 134 4.31 5.91 -0.80
N ILE A 135 3.85 4.68 -0.56
CA ILE A 135 4.51 3.46 -1.00
C ILE A 135 3.51 2.61 -1.79
N GLN A 136 3.91 2.20 -3.00
CA GLN A 136 3.11 1.34 -3.86
C GLN A 136 3.98 0.19 -4.38
N PRO A 137 4.01 -0.96 -3.70
CA PRO A 137 4.81 -2.10 -4.10
C PRO A 137 4.25 -2.77 -5.36
N CYS A 138 5.13 -3.41 -6.12
CA CYS A 138 4.81 -4.01 -7.41
C CYS A 138 4.63 -5.54 -7.39
N ASP A 139 5.04 -6.23 -6.32
CA ASP A 139 4.94 -7.69 -6.21
C ASP A 139 4.87 -8.16 -4.75
N ASP A 140 4.86 -9.50 -4.54
CA ASP A 140 4.82 -10.12 -3.20
C ASP A 140 6.05 -9.77 -2.38
N ILE A 141 7.24 -9.85 -2.99
CA ILE A 141 8.53 -9.66 -2.32
C ILE A 141 8.65 -8.21 -1.80
N GLU A 142 8.40 -7.25 -2.68
CA GLU A 142 8.46 -5.84 -2.30
C GLU A 142 7.38 -5.47 -1.29
N THR A 143 6.17 -6.02 -1.42
CA THR A 143 5.09 -5.76 -0.47
C THR A 143 5.46 -6.18 0.95
N LYS A 144 5.98 -7.38 1.14
CA LYS A 144 6.35 -7.86 2.47
C LYS A 144 7.43 -6.99 3.10
N GLN A 145 8.47 -6.66 2.35
CA GLN A 145 9.55 -5.79 2.84
C GLN A 145 9.10 -4.35 3.10
N ALA A 146 8.19 -3.82 2.26
CA ALA A 146 7.58 -2.51 2.49
C ALA A 146 6.75 -2.49 3.79
N VAL A 147 6.00 -3.55 4.09
CA VAL A 147 5.21 -3.67 5.33
C VAL A 147 6.14 -3.72 6.56
N GLU A 148 7.24 -4.48 6.48
CA GLU A 148 8.26 -4.48 7.54
C GLU A 148 8.88 -3.08 7.75
N TYR A 149 9.24 -2.42 6.65
CA TYR A 149 9.80 -1.06 6.70
C TYR A 149 8.85 -0.08 7.37
N ILE A 150 7.59 -0.03 6.95
CA ILE A 150 6.64 0.95 7.48
C ILE A 150 6.28 0.71 8.95
N ALA A 151 6.33 -0.53 9.42
CA ALA A 151 6.13 -0.84 10.84
C ALA A 151 7.20 -0.19 11.74
N LEU A 152 8.43 -0.03 11.24
CA LEU A 152 9.56 0.56 11.95
C LEU A 152 9.73 2.06 11.64
N HIS A 153 9.20 2.53 10.52
CA HIS A 153 9.27 3.93 10.12
C HIS A 153 8.43 4.81 11.02
N GLN A 154 8.97 5.95 11.44
CA GLN A 154 8.25 6.97 12.21
C GLN A 154 7.61 7.99 11.28
N GLY A 155 6.34 8.26 11.50
CA GLY A 155 5.55 9.20 10.71
C GLY A 155 4.46 8.54 9.87
N PRO A 156 3.61 9.35 9.23
CA PRO A 156 2.47 8.88 8.46
C PRO A 156 2.89 8.23 7.14
N VAL A 157 2.26 7.11 6.83
CA VAL A 157 2.48 6.38 5.57
C VAL A 157 1.15 6.04 4.93
N PHE A 158 1.05 6.19 3.63
CA PHE A 158 0.01 5.59 2.79
C PHE A 158 0.59 4.42 2.01
N LEU A 159 0.16 3.22 2.34
CA LEU A 159 0.50 1.99 1.61
C LEU A 159 -0.62 1.66 0.63
N ARG A 160 -0.31 1.72 -0.65
CA ARG A 160 -1.24 1.52 -1.76
C ARG A 160 -1.15 0.11 -2.32
N LEU A 161 -2.25 -0.64 -2.25
CA LEU A 161 -2.29 -2.06 -2.59
C LEU A 161 -3.34 -2.38 -3.66
N THR A 162 -3.09 -3.46 -4.41
CA THR A 162 -3.96 -3.92 -5.50
C THR A 162 -4.89 -5.06 -5.06
N ARG A 163 -6.02 -5.18 -5.77
CA ARG A 163 -6.90 -6.36 -5.72
C ARG A 163 -6.45 -7.45 -6.69
N GLN A 164 -6.06 -7.05 -7.90
CA GLN A 164 -5.61 -8.00 -8.91
C GLN A 164 -4.28 -8.65 -8.51
N PRO A 165 -4.10 -9.94 -8.85
CA PRO A 165 -2.81 -10.60 -8.72
C PRO A 165 -1.76 -9.92 -9.60
N LEU A 166 -0.53 -9.84 -9.09
CA LEU A 166 0.63 -9.31 -9.81
C LEU A 166 1.70 -10.40 -9.89
N GLU A 167 2.39 -10.44 -11.03
CA GLU A 167 3.56 -11.29 -11.22
C GLU A 167 4.75 -10.72 -10.44
N ASP A 168 5.59 -11.61 -9.91
CA ASP A 168 6.85 -11.20 -9.29
C ASP A 168 7.81 -10.67 -10.35
N VAL A 169 8.36 -9.49 -10.11
CA VAL A 169 9.37 -8.84 -10.96
C VAL A 169 10.70 -8.68 -10.26
N ASN A 170 10.68 -8.64 -8.93
CA ASN A 170 11.89 -8.55 -8.13
C ASN A 170 12.51 -9.95 -7.90
N PRO A 171 13.85 -10.06 -7.92
CA PRO A 171 14.51 -11.31 -7.61
C PRO A 171 14.38 -11.67 -6.12
N PRO A 172 14.57 -12.95 -5.73
CA PRO A 172 14.42 -13.39 -4.34
C PRO A 172 15.35 -12.70 -3.34
N ASP A 173 16.47 -12.17 -3.80
CA ASP A 173 17.46 -11.44 -2.99
C ASP A 173 17.25 -9.93 -2.98
N TYR A 174 16.14 -9.44 -3.57
CA TYR A 174 15.74 -8.04 -3.56
C TYR A 174 15.75 -7.46 -2.15
N LYS A 175 16.21 -6.21 -2.03
CA LYS A 175 16.20 -5.45 -0.79
C LYS A 175 15.49 -4.12 -0.99
N PHE A 176 14.35 -3.97 -0.34
CA PHE A 176 13.58 -2.73 -0.35
C PHE A 176 14.40 -1.59 0.28
N GLN A 177 14.48 -0.47 -0.45
CA GLN A 177 15.13 0.75 0.02
C GLN A 177 14.19 1.93 -0.22
N PHE A 178 13.63 2.49 0.84
CA PHE A 178 12.73 3.63 0.73
C PHE A 178 13.41 4.81 0.03
N GLY A 179 12.69 5.44 -0.90
CA GLY A 179 13.17 6.59 -1.66
C GLY A 179 14.18 6.26 -2.76
N LYS A 180 14.41 4.98 -3.07
CA LYS A 180 15.27 4.54 -4.16
C LYS A 180 14.46 3.88 -5.26
N GLY A 181 14.75 4.26 -6.51
CA GLY A 181 14.30 3.54 -7.68
C GLY A 181 15.23 2.35 -7.98
N VAL A 182 14.66 1.31 -8.57
CA VAL A 182 15.40 0.11 -9.01
C VAL A 182 15.39 0.06 -10.53
N ILE A 183 16.55 -0.12 -11.14
CA ILE A 183 16.66 -0.35 -12.58
C ILE A 183 16.37 -1.83 -12.82
N LEU A 184 15.22 -2.11 -13.43
CA LEU A 184 14.81 -3.48 -13.79
C LEU A 184 15.29 -3.88 -15.18
N LYS A 185 15.52 -2.89 -16.06
CA LYS A 185 15.98 -3.09 -17.43
C LYS A 185 16.74 -1.86 -17.90
N ASP A 186 17.92 -2.07 -18.44
CA ASP A 186 18.71 -1.01 -19.09
C ASP A 186 18.23 -0.72 -20.52
N GLY A 187 18.46 0.51 -20.98
CA GLY A 187 18.13 0.97 -22.32
C GLY A 187 18.79 2.31 -22.65
N LYS A 188 18.58 2.80 -23.89
CA LYS A 188 19.22 4.05 -24.37
C LYS A 188 18.24 5.07 -24.94
N ASP A 189 17.07 4.64 -25.40
CA ASP A 189 16.16 5.47 -26.20
C ASP A 189 15.06 6.12 -25.37
N VAL A 190 14.55 5.42 -24.34
CA VAL A 190 13.45 5.90 -23.47
C VAL A 190 13.62 5.39 -22.05
N THR A 191 13.21 6.21 -21.08
CA THR A 191 13.12 5.79 -19.68
C THR A 191 11.65 5.67 -19.25
N ILE A 192 11.26 4.50 -18.74
CA ILE A 192 9.92 4.24 -18.20
C ILE A 192 10.01 4.19 -16.68
N PHE A 193 9.35 5.13 -16.00
CA PHE A 193 9.15 5.07 -14.55
C PHE A 193 7.81 4.39 -14.26
N ALA A 194 7.85 3.26 -13.56
CA ALA A 194 6.68 2.46 -13.25
C ALA A 194 6.62 2.12 -11.75
N THR A 195 5.41 1.94 -11.20
CA THR A 195 5.19 1.53 -9.81
C THR A 195 3.92 0.67 -9.71
N GLY A 196 3.88 -0.23 -8.74
CA GLY A 196 2.72 -1.07 -8.48
C GLY A 196 2.34 -1.98 -9.65
N GLY A 197 1.05 -2.13 -9.91
CA GLY A 197 0.50 -3.11 -10.85
C GLY A 197 0.88 -2.93 -12.32
N VAL A 198 1.53 -1.83 -12.71
CA VAL A 198 1.95 -1.60 -14.10
C VAL A 198 3.42 -1.95 -14.37
N VAL A 199 4.20 -2.29 -13.34
CA VAL A 199 5.63 -2.57 -13.49
C VAL A 199 5.87 -3.76 -14.42
N PHE A 200 5.22 -4.88 -14.18
CA PHE A 200 5.34 -6.07 -15.04
C PHE A 200 4.97 -5.78 -16.49
N ASN A 201 3.87 -5.07 -16.72
CA ASN A 201 3.45 -4.69 -18.07
C ASN A 201 4.44 -3.71 -18.73
N SER A 202 5.08 -2.86 -17.95
CA SER A 202 6.14 -1.95 -18.45
C SER A 202 7.38 -2.72 -18.91
N LEU A 203 7.76 -3.77 -18.18
CA LEU A 203 8.85 -4.67 -18.61
C LEU A 203 8.52 -5.37 -19.92
N LEU A 204 7.31 -5.95 -20.02
CA LEU A 204 6.84 -6.60 -21.25
C LEU A 204 6.79 -5.61 -22.44
N ALA A 205 6.39 -4.36 -22.20
CA ALA A 205 6.41 -3.31 -23.21
C ALA A 205 7.84 -3.02 -23.68
N GLY A 206 8.79 -2.88 -22.75
CA GLY A 206 10.20 -2.70 -23.06
C GLY A 206 10.77 -3.82 -23.91
N GLU A 207 10.47 -5.09 -23.58
CA GLU A 207 10.89 -6.25 -24.38
C GLU A 207 10.29 -6.27 -25.79
N LYS A 208 9.05 -5.83 -25.94
CA LYS A 208 8.41 -5.72 -27.25
C LYS A 208 9.03 -4.61 -28.09
N LEU A 209 9.33 -3.46 -27.48
CA LEU A 209 9.91 -2.31 -28.17
C LEU A 209 11.31 -2.62 -28.73
N GLU A 210 12.12 -3.44 -28.05
CA GLU A 210 13.43 -3.87 -28.56
C GLU A 210 13.37 -4.61 -29.90
N LYS A 211 12.21 -5.19 -30.24
CA LYS A 211 12.01 -5.90 -31.51
C LYS A 211 11.67 -4.96 -32.67
N PHE A 212 11.42 -3.69 -32.39
CA PHE A 212 11.20 -2.68 -33.42
C PHE A 212 12.50 -1.89 -33.64
N PRO A 213 13.06 -1.90 -34.85
CA PRO A 213 14.25 -1.11 -35.12
C PRO A 213 13.93 0.37 -34.90
N SER A 214 14.80 1.05 -34.14
CA SER A 214 14.74 2.49 -33.99
C SER A 214 14.82 3.14 -35.37
N GLN A 215 13.71 3.74 -35.82
CA GLN A 215 13.72 4.58 -37.02
C GLN A 215 14.38 5.93 -36.67
N HIS A 216 15.66 5.92 -36.38
CA HIS A 216 16.46 7.12 -36.29
C HIS A 216 17.48 7.09 -37.46
N SER A 217 17.03 7.59 -38.59
CA SER A 217 17.89 8.14 -39.65
C SER A 217 17.96 9.65 -39.48
#